data_7c188332983ab30f7f28df6ae75c41c8
#
_entry.id   7c188332983ab30f7f28df6ae75c41c8
#
_cell.length_a   1.000
_cell.length_b   1.000
_cell.length_c   1.000
_cell.angle_alpha   90.00
_cell.angle_beta   90.00
_cell.angle_gamma   90.00
#
_symmetry.space_group_name_H-M   'P 1'
#
loop_
_entity.id
_entity.type
_entity.pdbx_description
1 polymer ?
#
loop_
_entity_poly.entity_id
_entity_poly.type
_entity_poly.pdbx_seq_one_letter_code
_entity_poly.pdbx_strand_id
1 'polypeptide(L)'
;MPNHVHLLIRPSIAPERLMKSLKGASAREANRVLGRTGEPFWQKESYDHWVRNPSEFEKIRMYIEANPVKAGLVRNPQDYPWSSAGVETSLDAARRSVCATLG
;
A
#
# COMPACT_ATOMS: atom_id res chain seq x y z
N MET A 1 -8.52 -1.39 5.29
CA MET A 1 -8.90 -0.39 6.31
C MET A 1 -9.09 0.95 5.62
N PRO A 2 -10.14 1.68 5.92
CA PRO A 2 -10.42 2.95 5.24
C PRO A 2 -9.42 4.07 5.57
N ASN A 3 -8.67 3.92 6.66
CA ASN A 3 -7.68 4.91 7.10
C ASN A 3 -6.22 4.46 6.95
N HIS A 4 -5.99 3.36 6.24
CA HIS A 4 -4.65 2.83 5.98
C HIS A 4 -4.52 2.43 4.52
N VAL A 5 -3.30 2.54 4.01
CA VAL A 5 -2.93 2.05 2.68
C VAL A 5 -1.83 1.01 2.85
N HIS A 6 -2.05 -0.17 2.27
CA HIS A 6 -1.06 -1.23 2.24
C HIS A 6 -0.50 -1.34 0.83
N LEU A 7 0.82 -1.34 0.71
CA LEU A 7 1.53 -1.43 -0.56
C LEU A 7 2.48 -2.63 -0.53
N LEU A 8 2.50 -3.36 -1.64
CA LEU A 8 3.46 -4.41 -1.90
C LEU A 8 4.07 -4.12 -3.26
N ILE A 9 5.28 -3.60 -3.28
CA ILE A 9 5.92 -3.07 -4.48
C ILE A 9 7.36 -3.52 -4.60
N ARG A 10 7.87 -3.52 -5.83
CA ARG A 10 9.28 -3.71 -6.12
C ARG A 10 9.89 -2.34 -6.42
N PRO A 11 10.59 -1.72 -5.46
CA PRO A 11 11.11 -0.37 -5.67
C PRO A 11 12.32 -0.37 -6.59
N SER A 12 12.44 0.67 -7.40
CA SER A 12 13.61 0.93 -8.23
C SER A 12 14.60 1.91 -7.57
N ILE A 13 14.21 2.47 -6.43
CA ILE A 13 15.03 3.39 -5.63
C ILE A 13 14.95 2.94 -4.17
N ALA A 14 15.74 3.55 -3.28
CA ALA A 14 15.71 3.22 -1.87
C ALA A 14 14.28 3.37 -1.30
N PRO A 15 13.79 2.41 -0.49
CA PRO A 15 12.43 2.46 0.04
C PRO A 15 12.09 3.75 0.78
N GLU A 16 13.01 4.31 1.56
CA GLU A 16 12.79 5.56 2.28
C GLU A 16 12.52 6.72 1.33
N ARG A 17 13.26 6.80 0.22
CA ARG A 17 13.07 7.83 -0.80
C ARG A 17 11.76 7.64 -1.54
N LEU A 18 11.42 6.39 -1.86
CA LEU A 18 10.17 6.07 -2.51
C LEU A 18 8.98 6.45 -1.64
N MET A 19 9.01 6.08 -0.37
CA MET A 19 7.93 6.39 0.58
C MET A 19 7.79 7.89 0.80
N LYS A 20 8.89 8.61 0.92
CA LYS A 20 8.88 10.07 1.02
C LYS A 20 8.23 10.72 -0.19
N SER A 21 8.55 10.23 -1.38
CA SER A 21 7.98 10.73 -2.64
C SER A 21 6.48 10.45 -2.72
N LEU A 22 6.08 9.21 -2.44
CA LEU A 22 4.68 8.80 -2.48
C LEU A 22 3.84 9.57 -1.47
N LYS A 23 4.30 9.67 -0.23
CA LYS A 23 3.58 10.39 0.82
C LYS A 23 3.49 11.87 0.50
N GLY A 24 4.58 12.48 0.03
CA GLY A 24 4.59 13.90 -0.33
C GLY A 24 3.66 14.24 -1.48
N ALA A 25 3.73 13.47 -2.58
CA ALA A 25 2.90 13.70 -3.75
C ALA A 25 1.41 13.47 -3.46
N SER A 26 1.09 12.36 -2.79
CA SER A 26 -0.30 12.02 -2.46
C SER A 26 -0.89 12.98 -1.43
N ALA A 27 -0.10 13.41 -0.45
CA ALA A 27 -0.55 14.39 0.54
C ALA A 27 -0.86 15.74 -0.10
N ARG A 28 0.00 16.22 -1.01
CA ARG A 28 -0.25 17.48 -1.73
C ARG A 28 -1.55 17.42 -2.51
N GLU A 29 -1.76 16.35 -3.25
CA GLU A 29 -2.97 16.19 -4.06
C GLU A 29 -4.23 16.04 -3.19
N ALA A 30 -4.18 15.21 -2.16
CA ALA A 30 -5.29 15.01 -1.25
C ALA A 30 -5.66 16.30 -0.52
N ASN A 31 -4.66 17.03 -0.02
CA ASN A 31 -4.90 18.30 0.68
C ASN A 31 -5.43 19.37 -0.27
N ARG A 32 -5.03 19.36 -1.53
CA ARG A 32 -5.57 20.27 -2.54
C ARG A 32 -7.07 20.01 -2.73
N VAL A 33 -7.46 18.76 -2.88
CA VAL A 33 -8.87 18.36 -3.04
C VAL A 33 -9.68 18.70 -1.80
N LEU A 34 -9.11 18.49 -0.60
CA LEU A 34 -9.78 18.71 0.67
C LEU A 34 -9.74 20.18 1.15
N GLY A 35 -9.03 21.06 0.45
CA GLY A 35 -8.85 22.45 0.88
C GLY A 35 -7.96 22.58 2.13
N ARG A 36 -7.00 21.68 2.33
CA ARG A 36 -6.13 21.63 3.50
C ARG A 36 -4.65 21.77 3.13
N THR A 37 -4.36 22.57 2.11
CA THR A 37 -2.98 22.78 1.64
C THR A 37 -2.06 23.19 2.78
N GLY A 38 -0.91 22.52 2.88
CA GLY A 38 0.08 22.78 3.92
C GLY A 38 -0.14 22.04 5.22
N GLU A 39 -1.26 21.32 5.38
CA GLU A 39 -1.52 20.54 6.59
C GLU A 39 -0.99 19.11 6.46
N PRO A 40 -0.70 18.41 7.58
CA PRO A 40 -0.35 17.01 7.57
C PRO A 40 -1.51 16.16 7.02
N PHE A 41 -1.20 15.18 6.18
CA PHE A 41 -2.18 14.23 5.67
C PHE A 41 -1.90 12.81 6.18
N TRP A 42 -0.65 12.35 6.03
CA TRP A 42 -0.22 11.03 6.50
C TRP A 42 0.32 11.10 7.92
N GLN A 43 0.23 9.99 8.64
CA GLN A 43 0.95 9.85 9.89
C GLN A 43 2.46 9.92 9.61
N LYS A 44 3.21 10.43 10.58
CA LYS A 44 4.64 10.66 10.45
C LYS A 44 5.40 9.38 10.12
N GLU A 45 5.02 8.27 10.72
CA GLU A 45 5.70 6.99 10.56
C GLU A 45 4.93 6.06 9.66
N SER A 46 5.66 5.20 8.95
CA SER A 46 5.09 4.09 8.18
C SER A 46 5.84 2.82 8.55
N TYR A 47 5.17 1.68 8.39
CA TYR A 47 5.78 0.38 8.61
C TYR A 47 6.28 -0.14 7.28
N ASP A 48 7.59 -0.43 7.21
CA ASP A 48 8.24 -0.95 6.01
C ASP A 48 8.91 -2.28 6.33
N HIS A 49 8.84 -3.23 5.41
CA HIS A 49 9.42 -4.55 5.56
C HIS A 49 9.88 -5.10 4.21
N TRP A 50 11.13 -5.52 4.13
CA TRP A 50 11.64 -6.22 2.96
C TRP A 50 11.08 -7.64 2.90
N VAL A 51 10.54 -7.99 1.73
CA VAL A 51 10.04 -9.35 1.49
C VAL A 51 11.22 -10.28 1.24
N ARG A 52 11.27 -11.38 1.99
CA ARG A 52 12.42 -12.30 2.02
C ARG A 52 12.40 -13.33 0.90
N ASN A 53 11.23 -13.81 0.52
CA ASN A 53 11.09 -14.90 -0.44
C ASN A 53 9.70 -14.90 -1.06
N PRO A 54 9.47 -15.69 -2.14
CA PRO A 54 8.16 -15.75 -2.79
C PRO A 54 7.02 -16.20 -1.88
N SER A 55 7.29 -17.09 -0.92
CA SER A 55 6.27 -17.55 0.02
C SER A 55 5.78 -16.41 0.92
N GLU A 56 6.69 -15.59 1.41
CA GLU A 56 6.35 -14.40 2.19
C GLU A 56 5.60 -13.38 1.35
N PHE A 57 6.02 -13.18 0.11
CA PHE A 57 5.32 -12.30 -0.84
C PHE A 57 3.85 -12.71 -0.99
N GLU A 58 3.57 -13.99 -1.20
CA GLU A 58 2.22 -14.49 -1.35
C GLU A 58 1.38 -14.31 -0.08
N LYS A 59 1.96 -14.55 1.09
CA LYS A 59 1.27 -14.34 2.36
C LYS A 59 0.87 -12.88 2.55
N ILE A 60 1.77 -11.96 2.25
CA ILE A 60 1.52 -10.53 2.35
C ILE A 60 0.47 -10.11 1.34
N ARG A 61 0.58 -10.57 0.11
CA ARG A 61 -0.40 -10.28 -0.95
C ARG A 61 -1.80 -10.71 -0.54
N MET A 62 -1.92 -11.94 -0.05
CA MET A 62 -3.19 -12.48 0.42
C MET A 62 -3.76 -11.68 1.60
N TYR A 63 -2.90 -11.27 2.52
CA TYR A 63 -3.29 -10.44 3.66
C TYR A 63 -3.84 -9.09 3.19
N ILE A 64 -3.15 -8.44 2.27
CA ILE A 64 -3.57 -7.14 1.73
C ILE A 64 -4.91 -7.27 1.00
N GLU A 65 -5.05 -8.26 0.12
CA GLU A 65 -6.27 -8.47 -0.65
C GLU A 65 -7.47 -8.87 0.21
N ALA A 66 -7.24 -9.62 1.28
CA ALA A 66 -8.29 -10.03 2.20
C ALA A 66 -8.69 -8.94 3.22
N ASN A 67 -7.88 -7.91 3.35
CA ASN A 67 -8.10 -6.89 4.38
C ASN A 67 -9.46 -6.21 4.30
N PRO A 68 -9.98 -5.80 3.12
CA PRO A 68 -11.31 -5.21 3.02
C PRO A 68 -12.43 -6.16 3.45
N VAL A 69 -12.26 -7.47 3.21
CA VAL A 69 -13.23 -8.48 3.65
C VAL A 69 -13.23 -8.60 5.17
N LYS A 70 -12.04 -8.70 5.77
CA LYS A 70 -11.89 -8.76 7.24
C LYS A 70 -12.42 -7.52 7.93
N ALA A 71 -12.29 -6.37 7.28
CA ALA A 71 -12.81 -5.10 7.80
C ALA A 71 -14.33 -4.94 7.61
N GLY A 72 -14.98 -5.90 6.94
CA GLY A 72 -16.42 -5.86 6.72
C GLY A 72 -16.86 -4.87 5.64
N LEU A 73 -15.94 -4.41 4.80
CA LEU A 73 -16.25 -3.42 3.75
C LEU A 73 -16.86 -4.05 2.51
N VAL A 74 -16.45 -5.27 2.18
CA VAL A 74 -16.94 -6.03 1.04
C VAL A 74 -17.03 -7.51 1.39
N ARG A 75 -17.74 -8.30 0.58
CA ARG A 75 -17.83 -9.76 0.75
C ARG A 75 -16.68 -10.48 0.07
N ASN A 76 -16.26 -10.00 -1.09
CA ASN A 76 -15.19 -10.59 -1.89
C ASN A 76 -14.08 -9.57 -2.10
N PRO A 77 -12.80 -9.99 -2.09
CA PRO A 77 -11.69 -9.06 -2.28
C PRO A 77 -11.79 -8.24 -3.57
N GLN A 78 -12.28 -8.84 -4.65
CA GLN A 78 -12.39 -8.19 -5.96
C GLN A 78 -13.41 -7.07 -5.99
N ASP A 79 -14.35 -7.05 -5.05
CA ASP A 79 -15.41 -6.05 -4.99
C ASP A 79 -14.96 -4.72 -4.41
N TYR A 80 -13.77 -4.69 -3.79
CA TYR A 80 -13.25 -3.45 -3.22
C TYR A 80 -12.51 -2.65 -4.31
N PRO A 81 -13.03 -1.47 -4.71
CA PRO A 81 -12.51 -0.74 -5.87
C PRO A 81 -11.11 -0.17 -5.68
N TRP A 82 -10.64 -0.05 -4.44
CA TRP A 82 -9.34 0.53 -4.10
C TRP A 82 -8.29 -0.55 -3.79
N SER A 83 -8.45 -1.73 -4.37
CA SER A 83 -7.55 -2.86 -4.17
C SER A 83 -7.11 -3.42 -5.52
N SER A 84 -5.92 -4.02 -5.52
CA SER A 84 -5.40 -4.75 -6.68
C SER A 84 -5.89 -6.21 -6.74
N ALA A 85 -6.79 -6.61 -5.86
CA ALA A 85 -7.34 -7.97 -5.88
C ALA A 85 -7.97 -8.29 -7.25
N GLY A 86 -7.62 -9.44 -7.80
CA GLY A 86 -8.07 -9.86 -9.13
C GLY A 86 -7.12 -9.45 -10.26
N VAL A 87 -6.13 -8.61 -9.99
CA VAL A 87 -5.08 -8.25 -10.96
C VAL A 87 -3.98 -9.30 -10.91
N GLU A 88 -3.55 -9.78 -12.07
CA GLU A 88 -2.48 -10.76 -12.15
C GLU A 88 -1.15 -10.15 -11.69
N THR A 89 -0.45 -10.87 -10.80
CA THR A 89 0.83 -10.43 -10.27
C THR A 89 1.95 -11.26 -10.90
N SER A 90 2.96 -10.58 -11.43
CA SER A 90 4.14 -11.20 -12.02
C SER A 90 5.02 -11.85 -10.94
N LEU A 91 5.65 -12.99 -11.27
CA LEU A 91 6.63 -13.66 -10.39
C LEU A 91 7.84 -12.77 -10.11
N ASP A 92 8.22 -11.90 -11.04
CA ASP A 92 9.32 -10.95 -10.84
C ASP A 92 9.02 -9.94 -9.73
N ALA A 93 7.76 -9.66 -9.50
CA ALA A 93 7.34 -8.77 -8.42
C ALA A 93 7.71 -9.31 -7.03
N ALA A 94 7.90 -10.62 -6.89
CA ALA A 94 8.31 -11.23 -5.63
C ALA A 94 9.76 -10.92 -5.24
N ARG A 95 10.57 -10.48 -6.21
CA ARG A 95 11.99 -10.17 -5.96
C ARG A 95 12.12 -8.77 -5.37
N ARG A 96 12.83 -8.67 -4.24
CA ARG A 96 13.16 -7.37 -3.61
C ARG A 96 11.94 -6.46 -3.41
N SER A 97 10.80 -7.06 -3.13
CA SER A 97 9.59 -6.29 -2.84
C SER A 97 9.63 -5.75 -1.42
N VAL A 98 8.97 -4.63 -1.23
CA VAL A 98 8.79 -3.99 0.07
C VAL A 98 7.31 -3.93 0.38
N CYS A 99 6.96 -4.34 1.59
CA CYS A 99 5.63 -4.13 2.14
C CYS A 99 5.64 -2.86 2.98
N ALA A 100 4.73 -1.96 2.72
CA ALA A 100 4.60 -0.73 3.47
C ALA A 100 3.16 -0.50 3.90
N THR A 101 2.98 0.02 5.10
CA THR A 101 1.68 0.44 5.62
C THR A 101 1.73 1.91 5.96
N LEU A 102 0.84 2.69 5.34
CA LEU A 102 0.71 4.13 5.56
C LEU A 102 -0.61 4.40 6.27
N GLY A 103 -0.55 5.23 7.27
CA GLY A 103 -1.74 5.59 8.03
C GLY A 103 -2.07 7.06 8.03
#